data_4bd2e80b7e2ddbfc24cfb9538963bec1
#
_entry.id   4bd2e80b7e2ddbfc24cfb9538963bec1
#
_cell.length_a   1.000
_cell.length_b   1.000
_cell.length_c   1.000
_cell.angle_alpha   90.00
_cell.angle_beta   90.00
_cell.angle_gamma   90.00
#
_symmetry.space_group_name_H-M   'P 1'
#
loop_
_entity.id
_entity.type
_entity.pdbx_description
1 polymer ?
#
loop_
_entity_poly.entity_id
_entity_poly.type
_entity_poly.pdbx_seq_one_letter_code
_entity_poly.pdbx_strand_id
1 'polypeptide(L)'
;DVRVLEPAPAPVTLPSVAEEPSLLRALRERFVVSVEIDPPRGINTVKVMEAARMMAARGVDCVNIADSPLARIRMSAMALAWQIHLQHPRLEVILHYTTRDRNLMGLQSDLLGAHALGLRNILCLTGDPPSLGDYPNATAVFDTDAPGLMHIVHRMNQGTDLAGTSIGGATGFAVGCGVNPTAEDLDKEFEYVRRKLDAGPQFVMTQPVYDLGCWQRFVERLSGLTKIPILLGILPLQSFRHAEFLHNEVPGIHVPDWIRARMHEAGNEGQRVGVDLARDLLLACKGMANGAYLMPSFGRYENCLEVLEGTR
;
A
#
# COMPACT_ATOMS: atom_id res chain seq x y z
N ASP A 1 -50.79 21.55 12.67
CA ASP A 1 -49.49 22.17 12.37
C ASP A 1 -48.75 21.28 11.36
N VAL A 2 -48.82 21.70 10.09
CA VAL A 2 -48.03 21.07 9.03
C VAL A 2 -46.63 21.64 9.13
N ARG A 3 -45.63 20.83 9.61
CA ARG A 3 -44.21 21.22 9.51
C ARG A 3 -43.84 21.27 8.03
N VAL A 4 -43.57 22.43 7.52
CA VAL A 4 -42.95 22.61 6.21
C VAL A 4 -41.55 22.01 6.32
N LEU A 5 -41.35 20.87 5.66
CA LEU A 5 -40.00 20.29 5.54
C LEU A 5 -39.15 21.27 4.73
N GLU A 6 -38.00 21.63 5.22
CA GLU A 6 -37.01 22.40 4.45
C GLU A 6 -36.75 21.68 3.11
N PRO A 7 -36.56 22.41 2.02
CA PRO A 7 -36.29 21.79 0.71
C PRO A 7 -35.01 20.93 0.84
N ALA A 8 -35.05 19.73 0.28
CA ALA A 8 -33.88 18.86 0.24
C ALA A 8 -32.67 19.63 -0.32
N PRO A 9 -31.48 19.44 0.22
CA PRO A 9 -30.26 20.06 -0.32
C PRO A 9 -30.17 19.73 -1.82
N ALA A 10 -29.72 20.70 -2.62
CA ALA A 10 -29.55 20.54 -4.04
C ALA A 10 -28.72 19.28 -4.34
N PRO A 11 -29.07 18.51 -5.37
CA PRO A 11 -28.32 17.32 -5.73
C PRO A 11 -26.85 17.69 -5.94
N VAL A 12 -25.95 16.99 -5.27
CA VAL A 12 -24.50 17.12 -5.47
C VAL A 12 -24.23 16.73 -6.93
N THR A 13 -23.93 17.71 -7.76
CA THR A 13 -23.47 17.47 -9.12
C THR A 13 -22.09 16.82 -9.03
N LEU A 14 -22.04 15.52 -9.26
CA LEU A 14 -20.75 14.82 -9.41
C LEU A 14 -20.05 15.40 -10.65
N PRO A 15 -18.74 15.72 -10.57
CA PRO A 15 -18.01 16.19 -11.73
C PRO A 15 -18.10 15.16 -12.86
N SER A 16 -18.39 15.60 -14.06
CA SER A 16 -18.61 14.75 -15.23
C SER A 16 -17.33 14.07 -15.78
N VAL A 17 -16.18 14.48 -15.30
CA VAL A 17 -14.86 13.87 -15.58
C VAL A 17 -14.12 13.79 -14.24
N ALA A 18 -13.72 12.61 -13.85
CA ALA A 18 -12.91 12.43 -12.66
C ALA A 18 -11.55 13.13 -12.88
N GLU A 19 -11.18 14.07 -12.00
CA GLU A 19 -9.83 14.65 -12.01
C GLU A 19 -8.80 13.54 -11.76
N GLU A 20 -7.63 13.67 -12.41
CA GLU A 20 -6.54 12.74 -12.19
C GLU A 20 -6.13 12.75 -10.71
N PRO A 21 -6.00 11.57 -10.05
CA PRO A 21 -5.55 11.49 -8.66
C PRO A 21 -4.21 12.21 -8.45
N SER A 22 -4.12 13.02 -7.40
CA SER A 22 -2.95 13.83 -7.07
C SER A 22 -1.69 12.98 -6.86
N LEU A 23 -1.83 11.75 -6.34
CA LEU A 23 -0.74 10.79 -6.20
C LEU A 23 -0.07 10.47 -7.54
N LEU A 24 -0.85 10.21 -8.59
CA LEU A 24 -0.29 9.85 -9.90
C LEU A 24 0.50 11.02 -10.51
N ARG A 25 0.01 12.24 -10.35
CA ARG A 25 0.72 13.44 -10.75
C ARG A 25 2.03 13.59 -9.96
N ALA A 26 1.96 13.46 -8.63
CA ALA A 26 3.14 13.56 -7.76
C ALA A 26 4.22 12.53 -8.12
N LEU A 27 3.84 11.28 -8.39
CA LEU A 27 4.75 10.19 -8.78
C LEU A 27 5.49 10.46 -10.11
N ARG A 28 4.95 11.29 -11.00
CA ARG A 28 5.62 11.68 -12.24
C ARG A 28 6.52 12.90 -12.08
N GLU A 29 6.19 13.80 -11.15
CA GLU A 29 6.85 15.08 -11.00
C GLU A 29 8.00 15.07 -9.99
N ARG A 30 7.92 14.22 -8.97
CA ARG A 30 8.88 14.20 -7.87
C ARG A 30 8.98 12.84 -7.19
N PHE A 31 9.99 12.67 -6.36
CA PHE A 31 10.12 11.49 -5.50
C PHE A 31 9.07 11.53 -4.40
N VAL A 32 8.20 10.52 -4.33
CA VAL A 32 7.09 10.40 -3.37
C VAL A 32 7.50 9.54 -2.19
N VAL A 33 7.17 9.98 -0.98
CA VAL A 33 7.39 9.21 0.25
C VAL A 33 6.05 8.73 0.80
N SER A 34 5.94 7.43 0.97
CA SER A 34 4.80 6.76 1.57
C SER A 34 5.21 5.97 2.82
N VAL A 35 4.37 5.98 3.86
CA VAL A 35 4.61 5.22 5.10
C VAL A 35 3.40 4.36 5.42
N GLU A 36 3.63 3.08 5.74
CA GLU A 36 2.57 2.16 6.11
C GLU A 36 2.04 2.42 7.52
N ILE A 37 0.74 2.29 7.69
CA ILE A 37 0.05 2.29 8.97
C ILE A 37 -0.81 1.02 9.06
N ASP A 38 -0.46 0.15 10.00
CA ASP A 38 -1.31 -0.96 10.39
C ASP A 38 -2.52 -0.46 11.18
N PRO A 39 -3.76 -0.76 10.76
CA PRO A 39 -4.92 -0.50 11.62
C PRO A 39 -4.78 -1.19 12.97
N PRO A 40 -5.31 -0.63 14.07
CA PRO A 40 -5.23 -1.24 15.38
C PRO A 40 -6.02 -2.56 15.44
N ARG A 41 -5.63 -3.46 16.34
CA ARG A 41 -6.38 -4.71 16.61
C ARG A 41 -7.72 -4.46 17.28
N GLY A 42 -7.91 -3.31 17.91
CA GLY A 42 -9.11 -2.93 18.62
C GLY A 42 -9.65 -1.58 18.15
N ILE A 43 -10.44 -0.95 18.99
CA ILE A 43 -11.16 0.30 18.68
C ILE A 43 -10.35 1.58 18.93
N ASN A 44 -9.18 1.47 19.56
CA ASN A 44 -8.37 2.65 19.93
C ASN A 44 -7.47 3.07 18.77
N THR A 45 -7.78 4.21 18.17
CA THR A 45 -7.05 4.80 17.04
C THR A 45 -6.03 5.86 17.43
N VAL A 46 -5.90 6.22 18.72
CA VAL A 46 -5.07 7.35 19.16
C VAL A 46 -3.63 7.25 18.64
N LYS A 47 -2.98 6.09 18.79
CA LYS A 47 -1.59 5.91 18.35
C LYS A 47 -1.43 6.07 16.83
N VAL A 48 -2.33 5.51 16.04
CA VAL A 48 -2.23 5.56 14.57
C VAL A 48 -2.61 6.92 14.03
N MET A 49 -3.54 7.63 14.67
CA MET A 49 -3.88 9.01 14.32
C MET A 49 -2.74 9.98 14.68
N GLU A 50 -2.08 9.76 15.82
CA GLU A 50 -0.88 10.54 16.18
C GLU A 50 0.26 10.29 15.19
N ALA A 51 0.45 9.05 14.74
CA ALA A 51 1.42 8.72 13.69
C ALA A 51 1.09 9.45 12.37
N ALA A 52 -0.17 9.45 11.94
CA ALA A 52 -0.60 10.18 10.75
C ALA A 52 -0.34 11.69 10.87
N ARG A 53 -0.64 12.28 12.05
CA ARG A 53 -0.33 13.68 12.36
C ARG A 53 1.17 13.97 12.26
N MET A 54 2.00 13.11 12.84
CA MET A 54 3.46 13.24 12.80
C MET A 54 4.00 13.16 11.37
N MET A 55 3.49 12.23 10.55
CA MET A 55 3.87 12.09 9.13
C MET A 55 3.48 13.31 8.33
N ALA A 56 2.25 13.82 8.50
CA ALA A 56 1.79 15.04 7.84
C ALA A 56 2.67 16.25 8.20
N ALA A 57 3.05 16.38 9.48
CA ALA A 57 3.93 17.47 9.97
C ALA A 57 5.36 17.37 9.41
N ARG A 58 5.84 16.16 9.12
CA ARG A 58 7.17 15.89 8.53
C ARG A 58 7.16 15.89 6.99
N GLY A 59 6.02 16.21 6.37
CA GLY A 59 5.89 16.30 4.91
C GLY A 59 5.96 14.95 4.20
N VAL A 60 5.55 13.86 4.85
CA VAL A 60 5.26 12.59 4.17
C VAL A 60 4.11 12.83 3.19
N ASP A 61 4.21 12.29 1.99
CA ASP A 61 3.26 12.56 0.91
C ASP A 61 1.99 11.73 1.04
N CYS A 62 2.14 10.47 1.40
CA CYS A 62 1.02 9.56 1.58
C CYS A 62 1.25 8.53 2.69
N VAL A 63 0.17 7.95 3.18
CA VAL A 63 0.18 6.79 4.07
C VAL A 63 -0.52 5.62 3.42
N ASN A 64 -0.02 4.42 3.66
CA ASN A 64 -0.62 3.17 3.22
C ASN A 64 -1.36 2.54 4.39
N ILE A 65 -2.61 2.19 4.20
CA ILE A 65 -3.41 1.55 5.24
C ILE A 65 -3.56 0.08 4.91
N ALA A 66 -2.87 -0.77 5.68
CA ALA A 66 -2.83 -2.21 5.45
C ALA A 66 -4.20 -2.89 5.72
N ASP A 67 -4.61 -3.83 4.87
CA ASP A 67 -5.87 -4.57 5.00
C ASP A 67 -5.65 -5.96 5.64
N SER A 68 -5.63 -6.00 6.97
CA SER A 68 -5.47 -7.21 7.78
C SER A 68 -4.26 -8.07 7.35
N PRO A 69 -3.03 -7.51 7.41
CA PRO A 69 -1.83 -8.21 6.97
C PRO A 69 -1.63 -9.51 7.74
N LEU A 70 -1.05 -10.52 7.07
CA LEU A 70 -0.91 -11.89 7.56
C LEU A 70 -2.24 -12.52 8.01
N ALA A 71 -3.36 -12.12 7.40
CA ALA A 71 -4.72 -12.57 7.74
C ALA A 71 -5.06 -12.44 9.23
N ARG A 72 -4.50 -11.44 9.92
CA ARG A 72 -4.78 -11.17 11.34
C ARG A 72 -5.81 -10.07 11.47
N ILE A 73 -6.76 -10.24 12.39
CA ILE A 73 -7.83 -9.27 12.61
C ILE A 73 -7.28 -7.88 12.93
N ARG A 74 -7.77 -6.89 12.20
CA ARG A 74 -7.51 -5.46 12.38
C ARG A 74 -8.81 -4.68 12.21
N MET A 75 -8.83 -3.44 12.68
CA MET A 75 -9.87 -2.49 12.29
C MET A 75 -9.95 -2.39 10.77
N SER A 76 -11.14 -2.14 10.22
CA SER A 76 -11.31 -1.91 8.78
C SER A 76 -10.32 -0.86 8.27
N ALA A 77 -9.54 -1.25 7.26
CA ALA A 77 -8.60 -0.34 6.60
C ALA A 77 -9.30 0.90 6.04
N MET A 78 -10.48 0.71 5.43
CA MET A 78 -11.28 1.81 4.89
C MET A 78 -11.77 2.78 5.98
N ALA A 79 -12.18 2.27 7.14
CA ALA A 79 -12.62 3.11 8.25
C ALA A 79 -11.48 3.98 8.80
N LEU A 80 -10.26 3.41 8.96
CA LEU A 80 -9.09 4.17 9.37
C LEU A 80 -8.64 5.15 8.28
N ALA A 81 -8.61 4.71 7.03
CA ALA A 81 -8.26 5.55 5.88
C ALA A 81 -9.13 6.82 5.82
N TRP A 82 -10.43 6.65 6.00
CA TRP A 82 -11.37 7.77 6.05
C TRP A 82 -11.11 8.72 7.23
N GLN A 83 -10.85 8.18 8.44
CA GLN A 83 -10.53 9.02 9.60
C GLN A 83 -9.27 9.88 9.37
N ILE A 84 -8.24 9.29 8.76
CA ILE A 84 -6.99 10.00 8.44
C ILE A 84 -7.26 11.06 7.36
N HIS A 85 -7.95 10.70 6.28
CA HIS A 85 -8.28 11.61 5.19
C HIS A 85 -9.08 12.84 5.68
N LEU A 86 -10.05 12.62 6.57
CA LEU A 86 -10.85 13.69 7.15
C LEU A 86 -10.04 14.67 8.01
N GLN A 87 -9.09 14.16 8.81
CA GLN A 87 -8.29 14.99 9.72
C GLN A 87 -7.05 15.59 9.04
N HIS A 88 -6.53 14.93 8.01
CA HIS A 88 -5.32 15.33 7.29
C HIS A 88 -5.55 15.33 5.77
N PRO A 89 -6.38 16.23 5.22
CA PRO A 89 -6.79 16.18 3.81
C PRO A 89 -5.66 16.41 2.80
N ARG A 90 -4.48 16.85 3.26
CA ARG A 90 -3.27 16.98 2.42
C ARG A 90 -2.38 15.74 2.43
N LEU A 91 -2.59 14.82 3.37
CA LEU A 91 -1.90 13.55 3.44
C LEU A 91 -2.68 12.55 2.59
N GLU A 92 -2.12 12.16 1.46
CA GLU A 92 -2.76 11.18 0.59
C GLU A 92 -2.86 9.83 1.30
N VAL A 93 -3.92 9.10 1.01
CA VAL A 93 -4.11 7.75 1.56
C VAL A 93 -4.15 6.75 0.43
N ILE A 94 -3.31 5.72 0.50
CA ILE A 94 -3.36 4.53 -0.34
C ILE A 94 -4.04 3.43 0.47
N LEU A 95 -5.24 3.05 0.07
CA LEU A 95 -5.98 1.97 0.71
C LEU A 95 -5.49 0.63 0.16
N HIS A 96 -4.90 -0.22 0.99
CA HIS A 96 -4.71 -1.62 0.62
C HIS A 96 -6.08 -2.30 0.62
N TYR A 97 -6.36 -3.05 -0.43
CA TYR A 97 -7.66 -3.65 -0.61
C TYR A 97 -7.52 -5.08 -1.13
N THR A 98 -7.97 -6.04 -0.32
CA THR A 98 -7.78 -7.47 -0.58
C THR A 98 -9.06 -8.15 -1.04
N THR A 99 -8.91 -9.22 -1.82
CA THR A 99 -10.03 -10.06 -2.29
C THR A 99 -10.34 -11.22 -1.34
N ARG A 100 -9.55 -11.39 -0.27
CA ARG A 100 -9.65 -12.53 0.66
C ARG A 100 -11.00 -12.63 1.36
N ASP A 101 -11.53 -11.52 1.87
CA ASP A 101 -12.64 -11.53 2.81
C ASP A 101 -13.96 -11.04 2.17
N ARG A 102 -13.94 -10.67 0.89
CA ARG A 102 -15.05 -10.00 0.19
C ARG A 102 -15.40 -10.73 -1.09
N ASN A 103 -16.69 -10.99 -1.29
CA ASN A 103 -17.19 -11.47 -2.59
C ASN A 103 -17.28 -10.32 -3.61
N LEU A 104 -17.58 -10.64 -4.88
CA LEU A 104 -17.66 -9.64 -5.96
C LEU A 104 -18.62 -8.47 -5.65
N MET A 105 -19.72 -8.71 -4.93
CA MET A 105 -20.63 -7.64 -4.54
C MET A 105 -20.02 -6.77 -3.43
N GLY A 106 -19.44 -7.39 -2.41
CA GLY A 106 -18.77 -6.68 -1.31
C GLY A 106 -17.61 -5.83 -1.81
N LEU A 107 -16.79 -6.36 -2.74
CA LEU A 107 -15.68 -5.61 -3.35
C LEU A 107 -16.17 -4.32 -4.03
N GLN A 108 -17.22 -4.41 -4.85
CA GLN A 108 -17.74 -3.26 -5.57
C GLN A 108 -18.49 -2.27 -4.65
N SER A 109 -19.27 -2.78 -3.71
CA SER A 109 -19.98 -1.95 -2.72
C SER A 109 -19.03 -1.11 -1.87
N ASP A 110 -17.97 -1.73 -1.36
CA ASP A 110 -16.95 -1.03 -0.55
C ASP A 110 -16.18 0.00 -1.39
N LEU A 111 -15.87 -0.30 -2.66
CA LEU A 111 -15.25 0.67 -3.57
C LEU A 111 -16.15 1.88 -3.86
N LEU A 112 -17.44 1.68 -4.06
CA LEU A 112 -18.40 2.80 -4.16
C LEU A 112 -18.37 3.65 -2.88
N GLY A 113 -18.37 3.00 -1.72
CA GLY A 113 -18.24 3.66 -0.42
C GLY A 113 -16.92 4.42 -0.28
N ALA A 114 -15.80 3.80 -0.62
CA ALA A 114 -14.48 4.45 -0.59
C ALA A 114 -14.45 5.72 -1.46
N HIS A 115 -15.02 5.65 -2.69
CA HIS A 115 -15.11 6.80 -3.57
C HIS A 115 -15.98 7.93 -2.97
N ALA A 116 -17.13 7.58 -2.39
CA ALA A 116 -18.02 8.54 -1.71
C ALA A 116 -17.35 9.21 -0.49
N LEU A 117 -16.48 8.49 0.21
CA LEU A 117 -15.69 9.00 1.34
C LEU A 117 -14.44 9.81 0.92
N GLY A 118 -14.21 10.04 -0.37
CA GLY A 118 -13.08 10.83 -0.86
C GLY A 118 -11.78 10.03 -1.06
N LEU A 119 -11.73 8.73 -0.79
CA LEU A 119 -10.54 7.90 -1.03
C LEU A 119 -10.36 7.68 -2.52
N ARG A 120 -9.13 7.83 -3.01
CA ARG A 120 -8.83 7.82 -4.45
C ARG A 120 -7.71 6.85 -4.86
N ASN A 121 -6.90 6.36 -3.95
CA ASN A 121 -5.76 5.52 -4.31
C ASN A 121 -5.96 4.12 -3.73
N ILE A 122 -5.99 3.11 -4.58
CA ILE A 122 -6.27 1.71 -4.22
C ILE A 122 -5.05 0.86 -4.59
N LEU A 123 -4.48 0.15 -3.61
CA LEU A 123 -3.52 -0.92 -3.86
C LEU A 123 -4.28 -2.25 -3.91
N CYS A 124 -4.44 -2.79 -5.10
CA CYS A 124 -5.15 -4.05 -5.33
C CYS A 124 -4.29 -5.27 -4.96
N LEU A 125 -4.77 -6.04 -4.01
CA LEU A 125 -4.07 -7.21 -3.46
C LEU A 125 -4.98 -8.44 -3.46
N THR A 126 -4.39 -9.62 -3.60
CA THR A 126 -5.12 -10.88 -3.36
C THR A 126 -5.36 -11.06 -1.86
N GLY A 127 -4.35 -10.77 -1.05
CA GLY A 127 -4.35 -10.96 0.40
C GLY A 127 -3.77 -12.31 0.82
N ASP A 128 -3.28 -12.36 2.05
CA ASP A 128 -2.73 -13.58 2.65
C ASP A 128 -3.83 -14.58 2.96
N PRO A 129 -3.60 -15.90 2.77
CA PRO A 129 -4.62 -16.91 3.08
C PRO A 129 -4.92 -16.96 4.59
N PRO A 130 -6.17 -17.27 5.00
CA PRO A 130 -6.56 -17.38 6.41
C PRO A 130 -5.71 -18.34 7.23
N SER A 131 -5.12 -19.36 6.60
CA SER A 131 -4.24 -20.35 7.23
C SER A 131 -3.02 -19.76 7.93
N LEU A 132 -2.60 -18.53 7.55
CA LEU A 132 -1.49 -17.81 8.17
C LEU A 132 -1.93 -16.95 9.37
N GLY A 133 -3.23 -16.76 9.57
CA GLY A 133 -3.78 -15.76 10.47
C GLY A 133 -4.38 -16.27 11.75
N ASP A 134 -5.15 -15.37 12.37
CA ASP A 134 -5.79 -15.64 13.67
C ASP A 134 -6.93 -16.68 13.57
N TYR A 135 -7.52 -16.87 12.37
CA TYR A 135 -8.63 -17.79 12.11
C TYR A 135 -8.32 -18.72 10.92
N PRO A 136 -7.45 -19.74 11.11
CA PRO A 136 -6.97 -20.57 10.00
C PRO A 136 -8.05 -21.32 9.23
N ASN A 137 -9.19 -21.56 9.88
CA ASN A 137 -10.34 -22.27 9.31
C ASN A 137 -11.43 -21.33 8.78
N ALA A 138 -11.21 -20.01 8.78
CA ALA A 138 -12.15 -19.07 8.18
C ALA A 138 -12.25 -19.31 6.67
N THR A 139 -13.44 -19.16 6.11
CA THR A 139 -13.65 -19.28 4.67
C THR A 139 -12.98 -18.13 3.95
N ALA A 140 -11.99 -18.44 3.12
CA ALA A 140 -11.45 -17.48 2.14
C ALA A 140 -12.41 -17.36 0.97
N VAL A 141 -12.74 -16.14 0.57
CA VAL A 141 -13.67 -15.91 -0.55
C VAL A 141 -12.94 -16.05 -1.87
N PHE A 142 -11.93 -15.19 -2.12
CA PHE A 142 -11.10 -15.19 -3.33
C PHE A 142 -11.90 -15.41 -4.64
N ASP A 143 -13.08 -14.78 -4.77
CA ASP A 143 -13.85 -14.79 -6.03
C ASP A 143 -13.03 -14.24 -7.19
N THR A 144 -11.99 -13.48 -6.89
CA THR A 144 -11.05 -12.93 -7.86
C THR A 144 -9.67 -12.75 -7.21
N ASP A 145 -8.63 -12.49 -8.02
CA ASP A 145 -7.28 -12.17 -7.59
C ASP A 145 -6.98 -10.66 -7.77
N ALA A 146 -5.74 -10.22 -7.51
CA ALA A 146 -5.37 -8.81 -7.66
C ALA A 146 -5.56 -8.28 -9.10
N PRO A 147 -5.19 -8.98 -10.19
CA PRO A 147 -5.53 -8.59 -11.56
C PRO A 147 -7.02 -8.41 -11.79
N GLY A 148 -7.84 -9.34 -11.33
CA GLY A 148 -9.30 -9.23 -11.48
C GLY A 148 -9.89 -8.08 -10.66
N LEU A 149 -9.35 -7.80 -9.47
CA LEU A 149 -9.74 -6.63 -8.68
C LEU A 149 -9.39 -5.31 -9.41
N MET A 150 -8.20 -5.23 -10.04
CA MET A 150 -7.85 -4.06 -10.87
C MET A 150 -8.83 -3.88 -12.02
N HIS A 151 -9.24 -4.98 -12.67
CA HIS A 151 -10.27 -4.92 -13.71
C HIS A 151 -11.59 -4.35 -13.18
N ILE A 152 -12.04 -4.79 -12.00
CA ILE A 152 -13.24 -4.23 -11.34
C ILE A 152 -13.11 -2.72 -11.16
N VAL A 153 -11.98 -2.25 -10.58
CA VAL A 153 -11.76 -0.81 -10.35
C VAL A 153 -11.76 -0.02 -11.66
N HIS A 154 -11.16 -0.55 -12.73
CA HIS A 154 -11.20 0.09 -14.05
C HIS A 154 -12.58 0.16 -14.66
N ARG A 155 -13.42 -0.87 -14.49
CA ARG A 155 -14.83 -0.81 -14.91
C ARG A 155 -15.58 0.31 -14.19
N MET A 156 -15.34 0.45 -12.87
CA MET A 156 -15.93 1.51 -12.07
C MET A 156 -15.40 2.90 -12.48
N ASN A 157 -14.13 3.02 -12.83
CA ASN A 157 -13.56 4.25 -13.40
C ASN A 157 -14.15 4.60 -14.77
N GLN A 158 -14.78 3.65 -15.46
CA GLN A 158 -15.55 3.85 -16.69
C GLN A 158 -17.05 4.11 -16.44
N GLY A 159 -17.50 4.11 -15.18
CA GLY A 159 -18.88 4.38 -14.80
C GLY A 159 -19.79 3.15 -14.81
N THR A 160 -19.25 1.94 -14.84
CA THR A 160 -20.03 0.70 -14.80
C THR A 160 -19.51 -0.26 -13.73
N ASP A 161 -20.40 -1.10 -13.21
CA ASP A 161 -20.01 -2.26 -12.41
C ASP A 161 -19.42 -3.38 -13.28
N LEU A 162 -19.02 -4.49 -12.65
CA LEU A 162 -18.47 -5.66 -13.35
C LEU A 162 -19.49 -6.31 -14.32
N ALA A 163 -20.78 -6.23 -14.03
CA ALA A 163 -21.85 -6.74 -14.88
C ALA A 163 -22.19 -5.81 -16.06
N GLY A 164 -21.60 -4.61 -16.11
CA GLY A 164 -21.85 -3.62 -17.15
C GLY A 164 -22.99 -2.66 -16.83
N THR A 165 -23.57 -2.72 -15.62
CA THR A 165 -24.62 -1.80 -15.20
C THR A 165 -24.01 -0.44 -14.83
N SER A 166 -24.68 0.66 -15.22
CA SER A 166 -24.25 2.01 -14.85
C SER A 166 -24.26 2.20 -13.33
N ILE A 167 -23.20 2.78 -12.79
CA ILE A 167 -23.09 3.19 -11.38
C ILE A 167 -23.40 4.68 -11.17
N GLY A 168 -23.95 5.36 -12.19
CA GLY A 168 -24.37 6.76 -12.11
C GLY A 168 -23.25 7.79 -12.36
N GLY A 169 -22.03 7.37 -12.57
CA GLY A 169 -20.88 8.23 -12.88
C GLY A 169 -19.56 7.45 -12.78
N ALA A 170 -18.50 7.97 -13.36
CA ALA A 170 -17.17 7.38 -13.28
C ALA A 170 -16.57 7.59 -11.88
N THR A 171 -15.91 6.56 -11.32
CA THR A 171 -15.00 6.75 -10.18
C THR A 171 -13.67 7.33 -10.68
N GLY A 172 -12.85 7.86 -9.77
CA GLY A 172 -11.55 8.43 -10.14
C GLY A 172 -10.41 7.78 -9.34
N PHE A 173 -10.34 6.45 -9.34
CA PHE A 173 -9.31 5.73 -8.59
C PHE A 173 -7.99 5.67 -9.34
N ALA A 174 -6.87 5.98 -8.62
CA ALA A 174 -5.56 5.49 -8.97
C ALA A 174 -5.45 4.01 -8.57
N VAL A 175 -4.98 3.19 -9.49
CA VAL A 175 -4.91 1.73 -9.32
C VAL A 175 -3.47 1.30 -9.22
N GLY A 176 -3.09 0.73 -8.08
CA GLY A 176 -1.76 0.17 -7.83
C GLY A 176 -1.76 -1.34 -7.66
N CYS A 177 -0.61 -1.95 -7.83
CA CYS A 177 -0.38 -3.35 -7.50
C CYS A 177 0.94 -3.57 -6.77
N GLY A 178 1.03 -4.69 -6.03
CA GLY A 178 2.26 -5.14 -5.38
C GLY A 178 3.11 -6.03 -6.29
N VAL A 179 4.45 -5.97 -6.16
CA VAL A 179 5.39 -6.87 -6.82
C VAL A 179 6.50 -7.28 -5.84
N ASN A 180 7.15 -8.41 -6.11
CA ASN A 180 8.21 -8.92 -5.24
C ASN A 180 9.57 -8.99 -5.95
N PRO A 181 10.46 -8.00 -5.76
CA PRO A 181 11.81 -8.01 -6.31
C PRO A 181 12.72 -9.11 -5.76
N THR A 182 12.35 -9.68 -4.61
CA THR A 182 13.16 -10.68 -3.87
C THR A 182 12.54 -12.09 -3.95
N ALA A 183 11.64 -12.32 -4.91
CA ALA A 183 11.04 -13.63 -5.12
C ALA A 183 12.14 -14.69 -5.42
N GLU A 184 12.01 -15.88 -4.84
CA GLU A 184 12.95 -17.00 -5.07
C GLU A 184 13.01 -17.38 -6.55
N ASP A 185 11.85 -17.44 -7.20
CA ASP A 185 11.70 -17.64 -8.64
C ASP A 185 11.26 -16.33 -9.30
N LEU A 186 12.24 -15.58 -9.77
CA LEU A 186 12.00 -14.28 -10.40
C LEU A 186 11.30 -14.41 -11.75
N ASP A 187 11.47 -15.52 -12.47
CA ASP A 187 10.78 -15.75 -13.75
C ASP A 187 9.29 -15.94 -13.54
N LYS A 188 8.91 -16.74 -12.55
CA LYS A 188 7.51 -16.92 -12.14
C LYS A 188 6.90 -15.62 -11.61
N GLU A 189 7.65 -14.84 -10.83
CA GLU A 189 7.17 -13.50 -10.41
C GLU A 189 6.91 -12.62 -11.63
N PHE A 190 7.80 -12.60 -12.62
CA PHE A 190 7.60 -11.80 -13.84
C PHE A 190 6.46 -12.30 -14.72
N GLU A 191 6.12 -13.57 -14.72
CA GLU A 191 4.88 -14.07 -15.34
C GLU A 191 3.65 -13.45 -14.67
N TYR A 192 3.65 -13.39 -13.34
CA TYR A 192 2.56 -12.76 -12.58
C TYR A 192 2.56 -11.24 -12.73
N VAL A 193 3.74 -10.61 -12.77
CA VAL A 193 3.88 -9.16 -13.06
C VAL A 193 3.25 -8.82 -14.42
N ARG A 194 3.48 -9.62 -15.48
CA ARG A 194 2.84 -9.39 -16.78
C ARG A 194 1.32 -9.42 -16.69
N ARG A 195 0.76 -10.43 -16.01
CA ARG A 195 -0.70 -10.49 -15.78
C ARG A 195 -1.23 -9.25 -15.05
N LYS A 196 -0.47 -8.75 -14.06
CA LYS A 196 -0.82 -7.50 -13.38
C LYS A 196 -0.74 -6.31 -14.32
N LEU A 197 0.31 -6.19 -15.12
CA LEU A 197 0.47 -5.10 -16.09
C LEU A 197 -0.64 -5.09 -17.15
N ASP A 198 -1.06 -6.27 -17.62
CA ASP A 198 -2.19 -6.41 -18.56
C ASP A 198 -3.51 -5.94 -17.94
N ALA A 199 -3.65 -6.01 -16.62
CA ALA A 199 -4.79 -5.47 -15.89
C ALA A 199 -4.74 -3.93 -15.69
N GLY A 200 -3.67 -3.26 -16.13
CA GLY A 200 -3.57 -1.80 -16.24
C GLY A 200 -3.30 -1.03 -14.95
N PRO A 201 -2.40 -1.45 -14.05
CA PRO A 201 -2.03 -0.64 -12.90
C PRO A 201 -1.36 0.67 -13.34
N GLN A 202 -1.51 1.71 -12.54
CA GLN A 202 -0.95 3.04 -12.78
C GLN A 202 0.26 3.34 -11.90
N PHE A 203 0.51 2.52 -10.89
CA PHE A 203 1.72 2.51 -10.08
C PHE A 203 1.99 1.13 -9.49
N VAL A 204 3.23 0.90 -9.09
CA VAL A 204 3.67 -0.37 -8.48
C VAL A 204 4.28 -0.09 -7.12
N MET A 205 4.01 -0.95 -6.14
CA MET A 205 4.67 -0.96 -4.84
C MET A 205 5.39 -2.29 -4.64
N THR A 206 6.60 -2.26 -4.11
CA THR A 206 7.37 -3.50 -3.95
C THR A 206 7.30 -4.06 -2.54
N GLN A 207 7.52 -5.36 -2.41
CA GLN A 207 7.93 -5.96 -1.15
C GLN A 207 9.27 -5.35 -0.68
N PRO A 208 9.63 -5.46 0.62
CA PRO A 208 10.88 -4.92 1.14
C PRO A 208 12.10 -5.43 0.37
N VAL A 209 12.97 -4.50 0.01
CA VAL A 209 14.25 -4.79 -0.63
C VAL A 209 15.38 -4.51 0.36
N TYR A 210 16.40 -5.38 0.37
CA TYR A 210 17.58 -5.26 1.22
C TYR A 210 18.90 -5.29 0.44
N ASP A 211 18.84 -5.58 -0.86
CA ASP A 211 20.03 -5.72 -1.71
C ASP A 211 19.90 -4.87 -2.98
N LEU A 212 20.89 -3.99 -3.18
CA LEU A 212 20.93 -3.09 -4.34
C LEU A 212 21.03 -3.86 -5.66
N GLY A 213 21.81 -4.94 -5.70
CA GLY A 213 21.97 -5.72 -6.93
C GLY A 213 20.68 -6.45 -7.33
N CYS A 214 19.93 -6.96 -6.32
CA CYS A 214 18.60 -7.51 -6.54
C CYS A 214 17.66 -6.46 -7.12
N TRP A 215 17.64 -5.27 -6.53
CA TRP A 215 16.83 -4.15 -6.99
C TRP A 215 17.17 -3.75 -8.44
N GLN A 216 18.46 -3.60 -8.78
CA GLN A 216 18.89 -3.21 -10.11
C GLN A 216 18.42 -4.21 -11.18
N ARG A 217 18.63 -5.52 -10.95
CA ARG A 217 18.15 -6.57 -11.88
C ARG A 217 16.63 -6.54 -12.06
N PHE A 218 15.89 -6.34 -10.97
CA PHE A 218 14.42 -6.24 -11.04
C PHE A 218 13.96 -5.04 -11.86
N VAL A 219 14.49 -3.84 -11.56
CA VAL A 219 14.11 -2.61 -12.26
C VAL A 219 14.50 -2.65 -13.74
N GLU A 220 15.68 -3.16 -14.06
CA GLU A 220 16.11 -3.33 -15.45
C GLU A 220 15.09 -4.17 -16.23
N ARG A 221 14.72 -5.33 -15.68
CA ARG A 221 13.75 -6.23 -16.30
C ARG A 221 12.34 -5.60 -16.38
N LEU A 222 11.89 -4.93 -15.31
CA LEU A 222 10.58 -4.27 -15.30
C LEU A 222 10.52 -3.10 -16.28
N SER A 223 11.59 -2.32 -16.40
CA SER A 223 11.67 -1.18 -17.32
C SER A 223 11.57 -1.57 -18.80
N GLY A 224 11.88 -2.82 -19.12
CA GLY A 224 11.65 -3.42 -20.44
C GLY A 224 10.17 -3.75 -20.73
N LEU A 225 9.33 -3.79 -19.70
CA LEU A 225 7.90 -4.12 -19.83
C LEU A 225 7.00 -2.88 -19.68
N THR A 226 7.38 -1.93 -18.83
CA THR A 226 6.53 -0.78 -18.50
C THR A 226 7.35 0.43 -18.05
N LYS A 227 6.70 1.61 -18.06
CA LYS A 227 7.23 2.87 -17.52
C LYS A 227 6.38 3.43 -16.37
N ILE A 228 5.48 2.60 -15.81
CA ILE A 228 4.65 3.06 -14.68
C ILE A 228 5.54 3.34 -13.46
N PRO A 229 5.14 4.31 -12.61
CA PRO A 229 5.89 4.67 -11.41
C PRO A 229 6.04 3.51 -10.42
N ILE A 230 7.20 3.44 -9.74
CA ILE A 230 7.52 2.42 -8.75
C ILE A 230 7.83 3.08 -7.41
N LEU A 231 7.18 2.60 -6.33
CA LEU A 231 7.54 2.89 -4.95
C LEU A 231 8.34 1.71 -4.39
N LEU A 232 9.60 1.99 -4.04
CA LEU A 232 10.51 1.00 -3.45
C LEU A 232 10.13 0.69 -2.00
N GLY A 233 9.87 -0.57 -1.69
CA GLY A 233 9.61 -1.06 -0.35
C GLY A 233 10.87 -1.08 0.51
N ILE A 234 10.83 -0.41 1.66
CA ILE A 234 11.91 -0.35 2.64
C ILE A 234 11.35 -0.64 4.03
N LEU A 235 11.95 -1.62 4.71
CA LEU A 235 11.55 -2.03 6.06
C LEU A 235 12.80 -2.00 6.96
N PRO A 236 12.98 -0.96 7.80
CA PRO A 236 14.13 -0.84 8.69
C PRO A 236 14.17 -1.97 9.72
N LEU A 237 15.27 -2.70 9.77
CA LEU A 237 15.48 -3.78 10.73
C LEU A 237 15.61 -3.22 12.15
N GLN A 238 15.16 -3.98 13.15
CA GLN A 238 15.17 -3.54 14.56
C GLN A 238 16.24 -4.27 15.40
N SER A 239 16.59 -5.50 14.99
CA SER A 239 17.53 -6.35 15.67
C SER A 239 17.91 -7.55 14.79
N PHE A 240 18.94 -8.30 15.16
CA PHE A 240 19.27 -9.57 14.52
C PHE A 240 18.08 -10.55 14.52
N ARG A 241 17.42 -10.71 15.67
CA ARG A 241 16.24 -11.59 15.78
C ARG A 241 15.12 -11.17 14.81
N HIS A 242 14.92 -9.88 14.60
CA HIS A 242 13.93 -9.39 13.63
C HIS A 242 14.36 -9.71 12.20
N ALA A 243 15.64 -9.57 11.85
CA ALA A 243 16.17 -9.94 10.53
C ALA A 243 15.99 -11.43 10.23
N GLU A 244 16.30 -12.30 11.21
CA GLU A 244 16.08 -13.75 11.11
C GLU A 244 14.60 -14.11 10.97
N PHE A 245 13.73 -13.47 11.74
CA PHE A 245 12.28 -13.68 11.65
C PHE A 245 11.75 -13.33 10.25
N LEU A 246 12.14 -12.17 9.72
CA LEU A 246 11.71 -11.75 8.38
C LEU A 246 12.21 -12.71 7.30
N HIS A 247 13.45 -13.17 7.42
CA HIS A 247 14.05 -14.07 6.44
C HIS A 247 13.45 -15.48 6.45
N ASN A 248 13.17 -16.02 7.63
CA ASN A 248 12.76 -17.42 7.79
C ASN A 248 11.24 -17.61 7.84
N GLU A 249 10.49 -16.64 8.38
CA GLU A 249 9.08 -16.81 8.72
C GLU A 249 8.13 -15.97 7.86
N VAL A 250 8.64 -14.93 7.15
CA VAL A 250 7.78 -14.08 6.33
C VAL A 250 7.94 -14.42 4.85
N PRO A 251 6.93 -15.03 4.22
CA PRO A 251 7.03 -15.41 2.82
C PRO A 251 7.35 -14.21 1.92
N GLY A 252 8.30 -14.40 1.02
CA GLY A 252 8.67 -13.39 0.02
C GLY A 252 9.61 -12.29 0.51
N ILE A 253 10.10 -12.34 1.77
CA ILE A 253 11.15 -11.45 2.26
C ILE A 253 12.46 -12.20 2.35
N HIS A 254 13.47 -11.71 1.63
CA HIS A 254 14.83 -12.23 1.69
C HIS A 254 15.78 -11.18 2.28
N VAL A 255 16.37 -11.48 3.44
CA VAL A 255 17.41 -10.64 4.08
C VAL A 255 18.77 -11.28 3.82
N PRO A 256 19.69 -10.63 3.07
CA PRO A 256 20.99 -11.18 2.73
C PRO A 256 21.86 -11.53 3.96
N ASP A 257 22.72 -12.53 3.83
CA ASP A 257 23.59 -13.01 4.91
C ASP A 257 24.44 -11.90 5.51
N TRP A 258 25.00 -11.03 4.66
CA TRP A 258 25.85 -9.93 5.13
C TRP A 258 25.07 -8.91 5.99
N ILE A 259 23.79 -8.67 5.70
CA ILE A 259 22.93 -7.81 6.53
C ILE A 259 22.61 -8.50 7.85
N ARG A 260 22.28 -9.81 7.82
CA ARG A 260 22.05 -10.58 9.05
C ARG A 260 23.26 -10.61 9.94
N ALA A 261 24.45 -10.82 9.37
CA ALA A 261 25.71 -10.74 10.10
C ALA A 261 25.95 -9.34 10.70
N ARG A 262 25.72 -8.27 9.92
CA ARG A 262 25.83 -6.88 10.39
C ARG A 262 24.88 -6.58 11.54
N MET A 263 23.64 -7.08 11.45
CA MET A 263 22.64 -6.95 12.53
C MET A 263 23.01 -7.75 13.78
N HIS A 264 23.68 -8.90 13.62
CA HIS A 264 24.19 -9.68 14.74
C HIS A 264 25.32 -8.93 15.47
N GLU A 265 26.29 -8.40 14.74
CA GLU A 265 27.38 -7.59 15.28
C GLU A 265 26.91 -6.32 16.00
N ALA A 266 25.79 -5.72 15.52
CA ALA A 266 25.24 -4.50 16.09
C ALA A 266 24.71 -4.67 17.53
N GLY A 267 24.36 -5.88 17.94
CA GLY A 267 23.88 -6.14 19.30
C GLY A 267 22.74 -5.18 19.72
N ASN A 268 22.98 -4.39 20.77
CA ASN A 268 22.00 -3.43 21.28
C ASN A 268 21.78 -2.22 20.37
N GLU A 269 22.70 -1.93 19.44
CA GLU A 269 22.60 -0.86 18.44
C GLU A 269 21.80 -1.27 17.19
N GLY A 270 21.20 -2.45 17.19
CA GLY A 270 20.53 -3.03 16.03
C GLY A 270 19.49 -2.10 15.38
N GLN A 271 18.70 -1.37 16.17
CA GLN A 271 17.73 -0.42 15.63
C GLN A 271 18.40 0.69 14.82
N ARG A 272 19.45 1.30 15.36
CA ARG A 272 20.21 2.37 14.68
C ARG A 272 20.86 1.84 13.39
N VAL A 273 21.54 0.69 13.49
CA VAL A 273 22.17 0.05 12.32
C VAL A 273 21.14 -0.30 11.25
N GLY A 274 19.96 -0.78 11.64
CA GLY A 274 18.88 -1.08 10.70
C GLY A 274 18.33 0.16 10.00
N VAL A 275 18.23 1.30 10.68
CA VAL A 275 17.87 2.59 10.09
C VAL A 275 18.95 3.08 9.12
N ASP A 276 20.23 2.98 9.50
CA ASP A 276 21.36 3.37 8.65
C ASP A 276 21.40 2.53 7.36
N LEU A 277 21.29 1.21 7.46
CA LEU A 277 21.20 0.30 6.30
C LEU A 277 20.05 0.64 5.37
N ALA A 278 18.88 0.94 5.93
CA ALA A 278 17.68 1.31 5.15
C ALA A 278 17.87 2.66 4.44
N ARG A 279 18.52 3.64 5.11
CA ARG A 279 18.84 4.94 4.53
C ARG A 279 19.85 4.82 3.39
N ASP A 280 20.92 4.06 3.58
CA ASP A 280 21.95 3.84 2.57
C ASP A 280 21.36 3.18 1.31
N LEU A 281 20.50 2.17 1.50
CA LEU A 281 19.80 1.54 0.41
C LEU A 281 18.87 2.52 -0.32
N LEU A 282 18.09 3.32 0.41
CA LEU A 282 17.21 4.33 -0.17
C LEU A 282 17.99 5.32 -1.03
N LEU A 283 19.11 5.84 -0.52
CA LEU A 283 19.97 6.77 -1.27
C LEU A 283 20.53 6.12 -2.54
N ALA A 284 20.98 4.87 -2.46
CA ALA A 284 21.49 4.14 -3.61
C ALA A 284 20.43 3.85 -4.68
N CYS A 285 19.16 3.66 -4.25
CA CYS A 285 18.05 3.30 -5.15
C CYS A 285 17.25 4.50 -5.67
N LYS A 286 17.39 5.70 -5.08
CA LYS A 286 16.53 6.85 -5.32
C LYS A 286 16.42 7.25 -6.80
N GLY A 287 17.50 7.13 -7.56
CA GLY A 287 17.50 7.42 -9.01
C GLY A 287 16.80 6.37 -9.89
N MET A 288 16.40 5.23 -9.31
CA MET A 288 15.78 4.11 -10.01
C MET A 288 14.33 3.87 -9.58
N ALA A 289 13.79 4.71 -8.71
CA ALA A 289 12.41 4.63 -8.21
C ALA A 289 11.73 6.00 -8.27
N ASN A 290 10.41 6.02 -8.34
CA ASN A 290 9.61 7.25 -8.29
C ASN A 290 9.22 7.61 -6.85
N GLY A 291 9.45 6.73 -5.90
CA GLY A 291 9.17 6.96 -4.51
C GLY A 291 9.66 5.84 -3.60
N ALA A 292 9.52 6.04 -2.30
CA ALA A 292 9.77 5.05 -1.26
C ALA A 292 8.48 4.68 -0.52
N TYR A 293 8.33 3.42 -0.23
CA TYR A 293 7.29 2.84 0.62
C TYR A 293 7.94 2.30 1.89
N LEU A 294 7.84 3.04 2.98
CA LEU A 294 8.46 2.72 4.26
C LEU A 294 7.49 1.92 5.14
N MET A 295 7.95 0.78 5.62
CA MET A 295 7.18 -0.13 6.47
C MET A 295 7.71 -0.09 7.91
N PRO A 296 6.96 0.49 8.88
CA PRO A 296 7.42 0.59 10.26
C PRO A 296 7.28 -0.75 10.98
N SER A 297 8.39 -1.30 11.43
CA SER A 297 8.37 -2.50 12.27
C SER A 297 7.80 -2.19 13.65
N PHE A 298 6.85 -3.00 14.13
CA PHE A 298 6.24 -2.88 15.47
C PHE A 298 5.61 -1.51 15.75
N GLY A 299 5.16 -0.79 14.71
CA GLY A 299 4.58 0.55 14.83
C GLY A 299 5.56 1.60 15.37
N ARG A 300 6.87 1.45 15.06
CA ARG A 300 7.91 2.45 15.34
C ARG A 300 8.05 3.39 14.15
N TYR A 301 7.11 4.30 14.03
CA TYR A 301 7.01 5.22 12.90
C TYR A 301 8.18 6.20 12.82
N GLU A 302 8.78 6.52 13.98
CA GLU A 302 9.94 7.38 14.10
C GLU A 302 11.13 6.86 13.27
N ASN A 303 11.36 5.56 13.27
CA ASN A 303 12.45 4.94 12.49
C ASN A 303 12.30 5.18 10.99
N CYS A 304 11.06 5.17 10.46
CA CYS A 304 10.81 5.52 9.07
C CYS A 304 11.16 6.98 8.77
N LEU A 305 10.87 7.88 9.70
CA LEU A 305 11.22 9.30 9.56
C LEU A 305 12.74 9.53 9.66
N GLU A 306 13.44 8.77 10.51
CA GLU A 306 14.90 8.80 10.62
C GLU A 306 15.56 8.29 9.32
N VAL A 307 15.00 7.27 8.64
CA VAL A 307 15.49 6.82 7.32
C VAL A 307 15.42 7.97 6.30
N LEU A 308 14.45 8.87 6.41
CA LEU A 308 14.27 10.00 5.48
C LEU A 308 15.21 11.18 5.75
N GLU A 309 15.91 11.22 6.87
CA GLU A 309 16.83 12.30 7.19
C GLU A 309 18.01 12.34 6.22
N GLY A 310 18.19 13.47 5.54
CA GLY A 310 19.25 13.63 4.53
C GLY A 310 18.96 12.97 3.17
N THR A 311 17.76 12.37 2.99
CA THR A 311 17.41 11.71 1.71
C THR A 311 16.53 12.56 0.79
N ARG A 312 16.04 13.72 1.25
CA ARG A 312 15.16 14.63 0.47
C ARG A 312 15.94 15.66 -0.32
#